data_9ad0d0eb16419943af43b4b54545efac
#
_entry.id   9ad0d0eb16419943af43b4b54545efac
#
_cell.length_a   1.000
_cell.length_b   1.000
_cell.length_c   1.000
_cell.angle_alpha   90.00
_cell.angle_beta   90.00
_cell.angle_gamma   90.00
#
_symmetry.space_group_name_H-M   'P 1'
#
loop_
_entity.id
_entity.type
_entity.pdbx_description
1 polymer ?
#
loop_
_entity_poly.entity_id
_entity_poly.type
_entity_poly.pdbx_seq_one_letter_code
_entity_poly.pdbx_strand_id
1 'polypeptide(L)'
;KESYFGEIGNAFKTLATGLKTTMKEYFTPKSTEQYPENRKTTLHVAPRHRGRLVFKRDENENYKCVACLMCEKACPNGTIRIASEMREDPETGRKKRALLDYQYDLGDCMFCQLCVNACNFDAIKFTNDFENAVFDRSKLVLHLNEEVYKGGSLPNLIDGGANWTVGTFNTKKK
;
A
#
# COMPACT_ATOMS: atom_id res chain seq x y z
N LYS A 1 56.49 -29.50 6.49
CA LYS A 1 56.66 -28.23 7.26
C LYS A 1 56.76 -27.13 6.24
N GLU A 2 55.79 -26.27 6.24
CA GLU A 2 55.84 -25.06 5.41
C GLU A 2 56.97 -24.16 5.93
N SER A 3 57.71 -23.53 5.00
CA SER A 3 58.77 -22.62 5.37
C SER A 3 58.17 -21.34 5.95
N TYR A 4 58.74 -20.81 7.02
CA TYR A 4 58.31 -19.55 7.67
C TYR A 4 58.02 -18.40 6.67
N PHE A 5 58.89 -18.28 5.66
CA PHE A 5 58.68 -17.29 4.59
C PHE A 5 57.49 -17.60 3.68
N GLY A 6 57.11 -18.90 3.54
CA GLY A 6 55.93 -19.31 2.80
C GLY A 6 54.63 -18.92 3.53
N GLU A 7 54.62 -19.05 4.85
CA GLU A 7 53.46 -18.64 5.68
C GLU A 7 53.28 -17.11 5.62
N ILE A 8 54.34 -16.33 5.70
CA ILE A 8 54.26 -14.87 5.55
C ILE A 8 53.74 -14.50 4.15
N GLY A 9 54.22 -15.15 3.08
CA GLY A 9 53.72 -14.92 1.74
C GLY A 9 52.23 -15.23 1.59
N ASN A 10 51.78 -16.31 2.19
CA ASN A 10 50.34 -16.68 2.22
C ASN A 10 49.49 -15.65 2.99
N ALA A 11 49.98 -15.16 4.11
CA ALA A 11 49.31 -14.11 4.90
C ALA A 11 49.12 -12.84 4.07
N PHE A 12 50.16 -12.35 3.41
CA PHE A 12 50.06 -11.18 2.53
C PHE A 12 49.10 -11.39 1.37
N LYS A 13 49.10 -12.57 0.73
CA LYS A 13 48.19 -12.92 -0.34
C LYS A 13 46.74 -12.94 0.12
N THR A 14 46.48 -13.48 1.32
CA THR A 14 45.15 -13.52 1.89
C THR A 14 44.63 -12.12 2.20
N LEU A 15 45.46 -11.29 2.82
CA LEU A 15 45.12 -9.88 3.08
C LEU A 15 44.82 -9.11 1.80
N ALA A 16 45.69 -9.27 0.79
CA ALA A 16 45.50 -8.62 -0.51
C ALA A 16 44.19 -9.07 -1.21
N THR A 17 43.85 -10.35 -1.09
CA THR A 17 42.62 -10.91 -1.63
C THR A 17 41.38 -10.31 -0.91
N GLY A 18 41.41 -10.23 0.41
CA GLY A 18 40.36 -9.60 1.21
C GLY A 18 40.18 -8.13 0.84
N LEU A 19 41.30 -7.39 0.76
CA LEU A 19 41.27 -5.96 0.40
C LEU A 19 40.74 -5.74 -1.02
N LYS A 20 41.13 -6.57 -1.97
CA LYS A 20 40.60 -6.53 -3.35
C LYS A 20 39.08 -6.76 -3.38
N THR A 21 38.56 -7.69 -2.57
CA THR A 21 37.12 -7.97 -2.51
C THR A 21 36.35 -6.78 -1.96
N THR A 22 36.80 -6.21 -0.85
CA THR A 22 36.15 -5.03 -0.26
C THR A 22 36.21 -3.82 -1.16
N MET A 23 37.35 -3.63 -1.88
CA MET A 23 37.51 -2.54 -2.84
C MET A 23 36.55 -2.69 -4.03
N LYS A 24 36.35 -3.91 -4.51
CA LYS A 24 35.35 -4.21 -5.55
C LYS A 24 33.94 -3.82 -5.11
N GLU A 25 33.54 -4.22 -3.91
CA GLU A 25 32.21 -3.88 -3.36
C GLU A 25 32.06 -2.37 -3.12
N TYR A 26 33.12 -1.68 -2.75
CA TYR A 26 33.11 -0.22 -2.58
C TYR A 26 32.73 0.53 -3.87
N PHE A 27 33.19 0.04 -5.03
CA PHE A 27 32.86 0.62 -6.33
C PHE A 27 31.61 0.04 -6.99
N THR A 28 30.95 -0.95 -6.35
CA THR A 28 29.70 -1.48 -6.87
C THR A 28 28.57 -0.46 -6.69
N PRO A 29 27.71 -0.26 -7.70
CA PRO A 29 26.57 0.64 -7.59
C PRO A 29 25.69 0.27 -6.40
N LYS A 30 25.29 1.26 -5.62
CA LYS A 30 24.42 1.06 -4.45
C LYS A 30 23.06 0.56 -4.88
N SER A 31 22.57 -0.50 -4.25
CA SER A 31 21.23 -1.06 -4.47
C SER A 31 20.14 -0.44 -3.57
N THR A 32 20.53 0.37 -2.59
CA THR A 32 19.62 1.02 -1.66
C THR A 32 18.83 2.14 -2.34
N GLU A 33 17.54 2.17 -2.10
CA GLU A 33 16.69 3.30 -2.47
C GLU A 33 16.73 4.37 -1.38
N GLN A 34 16.98 5.61 -1.77
CA GLN A 34 17.04 6.73 -0.83
C GLN A 34 15.66 7.34 -0.66
N TYR A 35 14.83 6.69 0.13
CA TYR A 35 13.54 7.24 0.53
C TYR A 35 13.73 8.18 1.73
N PRO A 36 13.11 9.37 1.78
CA PRO A 36 12.05 9.89 0.89
C PRO A 36 12.50 10.70 -0.33
N GLU A 37 13.79 10.90 -0.54
CA GLU A 37 14.32 11.81 -1.58
C GLU A 37 13.95 11.36 -2.99
N ASN A 38 13.87 10.05 -3.21
CA ASN A 38 13.57 9.45 -4.51
C ASN A 38 12.07 9.35 -4.84
N ARG A 39 11.17 9.82 -3.96
CA ARG A 39 9.70 9.73 -4.13
C ARG A 39 9.21 10.14 -5.52
N LYS A 40 9.78 11.22 -6.07
CA LYS A 40 9.35 11.80 -7.35
C LYS A 40 10.13 11.28 -8.56
N THR A 41 11.21 10.56 -8.34
CA THR A 41 12.18 10.24 -9.40
C THR A 41 12.28 8.76 -9.70
N THR A 42 12.74 7.96 -8.76
CA THR A 42 13.12 6.56 -8.98
C THR A 42 12.37 5.56 -8.11
N LEU A 43 11.49 6.03 -7.22
CA LEU A 43 10.76 5.14 -6.33
C LEU A 43 9.92 4.14 -7.14
N HIS A 44 10.14 2.85 -6.90
CA HIS A 44 9.40 1.78 -7.52
C HIS A 44 8.49 1.10 -6.51
N VAL A 45 7.19 1.22 -6.71
CA VAL A 45 6.19 0.47 -5.94
C VAL A 45 5.69 -0.69 -6.78
N ALA A 46 5.74 -1.90 -6.23
CA ALA A 46 5.29 -3.08 -6.95
C ALA A 46 3.81 -2.96 -7.37
N PRO A 47 3.41 -3.38 -8.58
CA PRO A 47 2.02 -3.27 -9.06
C PRO A 47 1.00 -4.00 -8.17
N ARG A 48 1.45 -5.01 -7.43
CA ARG A 48 0.62 -5.78 -6.50
C ARG A 48 0.71 -5.28 -5.05
N HIS A 49 1.30 -4.11 -4.84
CA HIS A 49 1.33 -3.52 -3.50
C HIS A 49 -0.09 -3.26 -3.00
N ARG A 50 -0.32 -3.52 -1.71
CA ARG A 50 -1.60 -3.35 -1.05
C ARG A 50 -1.46 -2.26 0.01
N GLY A 51 -1.71 -1.03 -0.39
CA GLY A 51 -1.61 0.11 0.49
C GLY A 51 -2.94 0.42 1.17
N ARG A 52 -3.84 1.13 0.51
CA ARG A 52 -5.12 1.55 1.09
C ARG A 52 -6.30 0.95 0.34
N LEU A 53 -7.33 0.52 1.07
CA LEU A 53 -8.59 0.06 0.50
C LEU A 53 -9.43 1.25 0.04
N VAL A 54 -9.98 1.16 -1.17
CA VAL A 54 -10.85 2.20 -1.75
C VAL A 54 -11.99 1.58 -2.54
N PHE A 55 -13.09 2.32 -2.70
CA PHE A 55 -14.13 1.94 -3.63
C PHE A 55 -13.70 2.14 -5.09
N LYS A 56 -14.08 1.19 -5.94
CA LYS A 56 -14.10 1.40 -7.38
C LYS A 56 -15.32 2.21 -7.72
N ARG A 57 -15.12 3.34 -8.39
CA ARG A 57 -16.19 4.20 -8.87
C ARG A 57 -16.30 4.10 -10.38
N ASP A 58 -17.53 4.22 -10.87
CA ASP A 58 -17.82 4.33 -12.29
C ASP A 58 -17.54 5.75 -12.80
N GLU A 59 -17.68 5.99 -14.10
CA GLU A 59 -17.50 7.29 -14.75
C GLU A 59 -18.40 8.39 -14.15
N ASN A 60 -19.54 8.00 -13.58
CA ASN A 60 -20.49 8.90 -12.90
C ASN A 60 -20.21 9.05 -11.38
N GLU A 61 -19.01 8.69 -10.92
CA GLU A 61 -18.59 8.69 -9.52
C GLU A 61 -19.41 7.77 -8.58
N ASN A 62 -20.30 6.95 -9.10
CA ASN A 62 -21.07 6.01 -8.31
C ASN A 62 -20.24 4.79 -7.92
N TYR A 63 -20.41 4.32 -6.69
CA TYR A 63 -19.76 3.09 -6.23
C TYR A 63 -20.63 1.86 -6.51
N LYS A 64 -19.96 0.74 -6.82
CA LYS A 64 -20.61 -0.55 -7.15
C LYS A 64 -21.08 -1.33 -5.93
N CYS A 65 -20.87 -0.82 -4.72
CA CYS A 65 -21.18 -1.52 -3.49
C CYS A 65 -22.68 -1.59 -3.25
N VAL A 66 -23.19 -2.81 -3.00
CA VAL A 66 -24.60 -3.09 -2.68
C VAL A 66 -24.81 -3.41 -1.19
N ALA A 67 -23.84 -3.10 -0.33
CA ALA A 67 -23.88 -3.36 1.11
C ALA A 67 -24.24 -4.81 1.48
N CYS A 68 -23.68 -5.80 0.78
CA CYS A 68 -23.97 -7.23 0.99
C CYS A 68 -23.30 -7.83 2.24
N LEU A 69 -22.45 -7.09 2.95
CA LEU A 69 -21.74 -7.46 4.18
C LEU A 69 -20.71 -8.60 4.03
N MET A 70 -20.43 -9.08 2.82
CA MET A 70 -19.50 -10.19 2.61
C MET A 70 -18.07 -9.82 2.99
N CYS A 71 -17.61 -8.61 2.66
CA CYS A 71 -16.28 -8.13 3.01
C CYS A 71 -16.08 -7.92 4.52
N GLU A 72 -17.11 -7.49 5.24
CA GLU A 72 -17.11 -7.40 6.70
C GLU A 72 -16.93 -8.78 7.35
N LYS A 73 -17.72 -9.77 6.91
CA LYS A 73 -17.61 -11.15 7.41
C LYS A 73 -16.31 -11.84 7.04
N ALA A 74 -15.71 -11.49 5.91
CA ALA A 74 -14.45 -12.06 5.45
C ALA A 74 -13.22 -11.44 6.15
N CYS A 75 -13.37 -10.34 6.87
CA CYS A 75 -12.27 -9.68 7.55
C CYS A 75 -11.95 -10.37 8.88
N PRO A 76 -10.75 -11.00 9.03
CA PRO A 76 -10.40 -11.71 10.26
C PRO A 76 -10.20 -10.77 11.46
N ASN A 77 -9.79 -9.51 11.21
CA ASN A 77 -9.56 -8.52 12.26
C ASN A 77 -10.77 -7.63 12.55
N GLY A 78 -11.89 -7.77 11.80
CA GLY A 78 -13.07 -6.93 11.99
C GLY A 78 -12.82 -5.44 11.72
N THR A 79 -11.89 -5.11 10.82
CA THR A 79 -11.51 -3.73 10.48
C THR A 79 -12.53 -3.03 9.59
N ILE A 80 -13.49 -3.77 9.05
CA ILE A 80 -14.55 -3.27 8.19
C ILE A 80 -15.86 -3.36 8.94
N ARG A 81 -16.60 -2.24 9.00
CA ARG A 81 -17.96 -2.17 9.55
C ARG A 81 -18.86 -1.49 8.55
N ILE A 82 -20.01 -2.09 8.27
CA ILE A 82 -20.92 -1.61 7.24
C ILE A 82 -22.29 -1.34 7.86
N ALA A 83 -22.70 -0.07 7.86
CA ALA A 83 -24.05 0.31 8.16
C ALA A 83 -24.90 0.32 6.87
N SER A 84 -26.05 -0.36 6.89
CA SER A 84 -26.93 -0.44 5.73
C SER A 84 -28.38 -0.34 6.16
N GLU A 85 -29.22 0.26 5.30
CA GLU A 85 -30.65 0.29 5.48
C GLU A 85 -31.39 -0.36 4.30
N MET A 86 -32.64 -0.73 4.52
CA MET A 86 -33.51 -1.23 3.45
C MET A 86 -34.29 -0.05 2.85
N ARG A 87 -33.98 0.29 1.60
CA ARG A 87 -34.75 1.30 0.84
C ARG A 87 -35.58 0.63 -0.24
N GLU A 88 -36.77 1.17 -0.47
CA GLU A 88 -37.59 0.77 -1.60
C GLU A 88 -37.19 1.57 -2.84
N ASP A 89 -36.87 0.86 -3.91
CA ASP A 89 -36.60 1.49 -5.19
C ASP A 89 -37.89 2.13 -5.73
N PRO A 90 -37.88 3.41 -6.07
CA PRO A 90 -39.05 4.11 -6.58
C PRO A 90 -39.53 3.57 -7.94
N GLU A 91 -38.66 2.95 -8.73
CA GLU A 91 -38.98 2.44 -10.05
C GLU A 91 -39.52 1.00 -10.05
N THR A 92 -39.05 0.15 -9.12
CA THR A 92 -39.33 -1.28 -9.14
C THR A 92 -40.14 -1.75 -7.94
N GLY A 93 -40.33 -0.91 -6.90
CA GLY A 93 -41.02 -1.25 -5.65
C GLY A 93 -40.34 -2.37 -4.84
N ARG A 94 -39.13 -2.77 -5.25
CA ARG A 94 -38.35 -3.81 -4.57
C ARG A 94 -37.51 -3.21 -3.45
N LYS A 95 -37.46 -3.89 -2.32
CA LYS A 95 -36.58 -3.50 -1.21
C LYS A 95 -35.15 -3.87 -1.57
N LYS A 96 -34.28 -2.87 -1.72
CA LYS A 96 -32.83 -3.03 -1.89
C LYS A 96 -32.11 -2.52 -0.66
N ARG A 97 -30.98 -3.17 -0.36
CA ARG A 97 -30.10 -2.70 0.70
C ARG A 97 -29.29 -1.52 0.17
N ALA A 98 -29.36 -0.39 0.87
CA ALA A 98 -28.58 0.80 0.57
C ALA A 98 -27.46 0.94 1.59
N LEU A 99 -26.26 1.35 1.13
CA LEU A 99 -25.13 1.63 1.99
C LEU A 99 -25.34 2.97 2.68
N LEU A 100 -25.30 3.00 4.02
CA LEU A 100 -25.29 4.23 4.81
C LEU A 100 -23.87 4.67 5.10
N ASP A 101 -23.07 3.75 5.66
CA ASP A 101 -21.69 4.02 6.00
C ASP A 101 -20.81 2.78 5.78
N TYR A 102 -19.59 3.01 5.35
CA TYR A 102 -18.56 1.99 5.19
C TYR A 102 -17.32 2.42 5.92
N GLN A 103 -17.22 2.03 7.17
CA GLN A 103 -16.08 2.31 8.02
C GLN A 103 -14.98 1.28 7.79
N TYR A 104 -13.76 1.76 7.56
CA TYR A 104 -12.56 0.95 7.38
C TYR A 104 -11.44 1.44 8.27
N ASP A 105 -11.01 0.61 9.22
CA ASP A 105 -9.87 0.92 10.09
C ASP A 105 -8.56 0.44 9.41
N LEU A 106 -7.84 1.41 8.83
CA LEU A 106 -6.54 1.17 8.19
C LEU A 106 -5.47 0.77 9.21
N GLY A 107 -5.59 1.25 10.45
CA GLY A 107 -4.60 1.00 11.51
C GLY A 107 -4.56 -0.45 11.98
N ASP A 108 -5.66 -1.18 11.87
CA ASP A 108 -5.77 -2.60 12.25
C ASP A 108 -5.78 -3.54 11.04
N CYS A 109 -5.71 -3.01 9.83
CA CYS A 109 -5.77 -3.81 8.62
C CYS A 109 -4.47 -4.58 8.38
N MET A 110 -4.56 -5.88 8.11
CA MET A 110 -3.43 -6.76 7.76
C MET A 110 -3.12 -6.79 6.25
N PHE A 111 -3.83 -6.03 5.44
CA PHE A 111 -3.67 -6.00 3.97
C PHE A 111 -3.72 -7.38 3.31
N CYS A 112 -4.47 -8.34 3.87
CA CYS A 112 -4.54 -9.73 3.42
C CYS A 112 -5.33 -9.93 2.12
N GLN A 113 -6.13 -8.93 1.70
CA GLN A 113 -6.97 -8.95 0.48
C GLN A 113 -8.20 -9.87 0.55
N LEU A 114 -8.50 -10.53 1.66
CA LEU A 114 -9.67 -11.41 1.76
C LEU A 114 -10.99 -10.68 1.49
N CYS A 115 -11.12 -9.43 1.95
CA CYS A 115 -12.31 -8.61 1.69
C CYS A 115 -12.52 -8.33 0.18
N VAL A 116 -11.44 -8.09 -0.57
CA VAL A 116 -11.50 -7.86 -2.02
C VAL A 116 -11.90 -9.15 -2.73
N ASN A 117 -11.31 -10.28 -2.35
CA ASN A 117 -11.63 -11.58 -2.94
C ASN A 117 -13.07 -12.04 -2.63
N ALA A 118 -13.61 -11.64 -1.46
CA ALA A 118 -14.98 -11.94 -1.08
C ALA A 118 -16.02 -11.02 -1.75
N CYS A 119 -15.60 -9.97 -2.45
CA CYS A 119 -16.50 -9.02 -3.08
C CYS A 119 -16.96 -9.50 -4.45
N ASN A 120 -18.16 -10.07 -4.56
CA ASN A 120 -18.72 -10.54 -5.82
C ASN A 120 -19.02 -9.42 -6.84
N PHE A 121 -19.10 -8.17 -6.37
CA PHE A 121 -19.45 -7.01 -7.18
C PHE A 121 -18.20 -6.23 -7.64
N ASP A 122 -17.01 -6.71 -7.29
CA ASP A 122 -15.74 -6.03 -7.58
C ASP A 122 -15.76 -4.53 -7.20
N ALA A 123 -16.40 -4.23 -6.07
CA ALA A 123 -16.65 -2.85 -5.65
C ALA A 123 -15.48 -2.20 -4.91
N ILE A 124 -14.53 -2.98 -4.41
CA ILE A 124 -13.39 -2.51 -3.63
C ILE A 124 -12.07 -3.00 -4.23
N LYS A 125 -11.02 -2.20 -4.05
CA LYS A 125 -9.65 -2.56 -4.45
C LYS A 125 -8.62 -1.96 -3.48
N PHE A 126 -7.44 -2.55 -3.43
CA PHE A 126 -6.28 -1.91 -2.83
C PHE A 126 -5.60 -0.97 -3.82
N THR A 127 -5.07 0.13 -3.32
CA THR A 127 -4.22 1.07 -4.06
C THR A 127 -2.75 0.82 -3.74
N ASN A 128 -1.88 1.48 -4.47
CA ASN A 128 -0.44 1.46 -4.21
C ASN A 128 0.01 2.53 -3.22
N ASP A 129 -0.93 3.26 -2.61
CA ASP A 129 -0.61 4.31 -1.63
C ASP A 129 -0.21 3.68 -0.30
N PHE A 130 1.02 3.91 0.10
CA PHE A 130 1.60 3.35 1.31
C PHE A 130 1.93 4.42 2.37
N GLU A 131 1.88 5.69 1.99
CA GLU A 131 2.17 6.79 2.90
C GLU A 131 0.93 7.17 3.72
N ASN A 132 0.66 6.40 4.77
CA ASN A 132 -0.53 6.55 5.61
C ASN A 132 -0.17 6.96 7.05
N ALA A 133 1.00 7.54 7.28
CA ALA A 133 1.41 7.99 8.61
C ALA A 133 0.59 9.21 9.04
N VAL A 134 0.04 9.17 10.24
CA VAL A 134 -0.76 10.24 10.84
C VAL A 134 -0.37 10.42 12.32
N PHE A 135 -0.59 11.60 12.89
CA PHE A 135 -0.33 11.85 14.30
C PHE A 135 -1.37 11.24 15.23
N ASP A 136 -2.62 11.17 14.76
CA ASP A 136 -3.75 10.70 15.54
C ASP A 136 -4.32 9.43 14.88
N ARG A 137 -4.41 8.35 15.66
CA ARG A 137 -4.93 7.06 15.19
C ARG A 137 -6.37 7.16 14.66
N SER A 138 -7.18 8.06 15.19
CA SER A 138 -8.55 8.24 14.73
C SER A 138 -8.65 8.57 13.23
N LYS A 139 -7.62 9.21 12.68
CA LYS A 139 -7.54 9.56 11.26
C LYS A 139 -7.25 8.38 10.33
N LEU A 140 -6.93 7.21 10.89
CA LEU A 140 -6.80 5.97 10.13
C LEU A 140 -8.14 5.24 9.97
N VAL A 141 -9.19 5.71 10.64
CA VAL A 141 -10.54 5.24 10.45
C VAL A 141 -11.17 6.02 9.30
N LEU A 142 -11.35 5.36 8.17
CA LEU A 142 -11.81 5.96 6.91
C LEU A 142 -13.26 5.60 6.63
N HIS A 143 -14.03 6.56 6.13
CA HIS A 143 -15.41 6.37 5.66
C HIS A 143 -15.42 6.35 4.13
N LEU A 144 -15.33 5.16 3.53
CA LEU A 144 -15.09 5.01 2.10
C LEU A 144 -16.24 5.49 1.20
N ASN A 145 -17.45 5.61 1.74
CA ASN A 145 -18.61 6.14 1.03
C ASN A 145 -18.58 7.67 0.92
N GLU A 146 -18.02 8.36 1.91
CA GLU A 146 -17.93 9.83 1.94
C GLU A 146 -16.70 10.34 1.19
N GLU A 147 -15.59 9.60 1.27
CA GLU A 147 -14.34 10.00 0.68
C GLU A 147 -14.24 9.57 -0.79
N VAL A 148 -14.16 10.53 -1.69
CA VAL A 148 -13.74 10.26 -3.07
C VAL A 148 -12.23 10.16 -3.10
N TYR A 149 -11.73 8.95 -3.33
CA TYR A 149 -10.30 8.73 -3.49
C TYR A 149 -9.78 9.43 -4.76
N LYS A 150 -9.05 10.53 -4.57
CA LYS A 150 -8.44 11.31 -5.67
C LYS A 150 -6.99 10.93 -5.97
N GLY A 151 -6.48 9.90 -5.32
CA GLY A 151 -5.07 9.54 -5.35
C GLY A 151 -4.25 10.34 -4.33
N GLY A 152 -3.20 9.72 -3.80
CA GLY A 152 -2.30 10.34 -2.84
C GLY A 152 -2.50 9.91 -1.40
N SER A 153 -1.62 10.40 -0.55
CA SER A 153 -1.59 10.12 0.88
C SER A 153 -2.74 10.79 1.64
N LEU A 154 -2.99 10.33 2.85
CA LEU A 154 -4.00 10.92 3.74
C LEU A 154 -3.69 12.40 4.01
N PRO A 155 -4.74 13.26 4.12
CA PRO A 155 -4.58 14.72 4.14
C PRO A 155 -3.86 15.30 5.36
N ASN A 156 -3.32 14.51 6.25
CA ASN A 156 -2.66 14.96 7.48
C ASN A 156 -1.29 14.31 7.72
N LEU A 157 -0.54 14.11 6.65
CA LEU A 157 0.84 13.66 6.78
C LEU A 157 1.73 14.69 7.48
N ILE A 158 2.77 14.17 8.09
CA ILE A 158 3.81 14.89 8.85
C ILE A 158 4.42 16.06 8.05
N ASP A 159 4.39 16.01 6.75
CA ASP A 159 4.94 17.02 5.82
C ASP A 159 3.99 18.19 5.52
N GLY A 160 3.04 18.49 6.42
CA GLY A 160 2.21 19.70 6.31
C GLY A 160 1.12 19.65 5.24
N GLY A 161 0.64 18.48 4.85
CA GLY A 161 -0.53 18.36 3.98
C GLY A 161 -0.29 18.84 2.54
N ALA A 162 0.95 18.95 2.11
CA ALA A 162 1.23 19.11 0.70
C ALA A 162 0.59 17.94 -0.03
N ASN A 163 -0.34 18.22 -0.93
CA ASN A 163 -1.00 17.29 -1.80
C ASN A 163 0.07 16.48 -2.57
N TRP A 164 0.56 15.44 -1.93
CA TRP A 164 1.32 14.43 -2.61
C TRP A 164 0.31 13.71 -3.50
N THR A 165 0.03 14.28 -4.64
CA THR A 165 -0.32 13.44 -5.75
C THR A 165 0.86 12.49 -5.85
N VAL A 166 0.67 11.26 -5.38
CA VAL A 166 1.55 10.16 -5.74
C VAL A 166 1.59 10.23 -7.25
N GLY A 167 2.59 10.96 -7.75
CA GLY A 167 2.73 11.21 -9.16
C GLY A 167 2.65 9.84 -9.77
N THR A 168 1.79 9.67 -10.72
CA THR A 168 1.65 8.46 -11.53
C THR A 168 2.99 7.77 -11.50
N PHE A 169 3.07 6.69 -10.68
CA PHE A 169 4.30 5.92 -10.55
C PHE A 169 4.67 5.54 -11.96
N ASN A 170 5.66 6.23 -12.47
CA ASN A 170 6.11 6.05 -13.83
C ASN A 170 6.76 4.68 -13.85
N THR A 171 5.95 3.67 -14.12
CA THR A 171 6.43 2.35 -14.50
C THR A 171 7.18 2.52 -15.80
N LYS A 172 8.36 3.13 -15.75
CA LYS A 172 9.32 3.00 -16.83
C LYS A 172 9.64 1.52 -16.88
N LYS A 173 8.97 0.85 -17.82
CA LYS A 173 9.37 -0.46 -18.29
C LYS A 173 10.88 -0.40 -18.56
N LYS A 174 11.64 -1.20 -17.81
CA LYS A 174 12.91 -1.68 -18.29
C LYS A 174 12.65 -2.72 -19.35
#